data_9544bac34889406be7c77c39dfce48f2
#
_entry.id   9544bac34889406be7c77c39dfce48f2
#
_cell.length_a   1.000
_cell.length_b   1.000
_cell.length_c   1.000
_cell.angle_alpha   90.00
_cell.angle_beta   90.00
_cell.angle_gamma   90.00
#
_symmetry.space_group_name_H-M   'P 1'
#
loop_
_entity.id
_entity.type
_entity.pdbx_description
1 polymer ?
#
loop_
_entity_poly.entity_id
_entity_poly.type
_entity_poly.pdbx_seq_one_letter_code
_entity_poly.pdbx_strand_id
1 'polypeptide(L)'
;MKHYDLLIVDDERRYADMLAKRLSLRRLTCKVCYNGRTAIDLVGEETFPVVILDLQLPDLYGTEVLTRIKQCRPETAVIILTGHGTEKDREQCMACGAHSFMNKPLDIDRLMDMMARIKERSS
;
A
#
# COMPACT_ATOMS: atom_id res chain seq x y z
N MET A 1 18.58 -2.88 -11.91
CA MET A 1 17.20 -2.53 -11.47
C MET A 1 16.95 -3.03 -10.06
N LYS A 2 16.45 -2.15 -9.21
CA LYS A 2 16.02 -2.56 -7.87
C LYS A 2 14.62 -3.17 -7.96
N HIS A 3 14.45 -4.30 -7.31
CA HIS A 3 13.14 -4.93 -7.18
C HIS A 3 12.64 -4.74 -5.76
N TYR A 4 11.47 -4.14 -5.63
CA TYR A 4 10.83 -3.94 -4.34
C TYR A 4 9.69 -4.93 -4.19
N ASP A 5 9.51 -5.42 -2.98
CA ASP A 5 8.36 -6.26 -2.64
C ASP A 5 7.11 -5.43 -2.42
N LEU A 6 7.30 -4.22 -1.89
CA LEU A 6 6.16 -3.34 -1.64
C LEU A 6 6.56 -1.87 -1.55
N LEU A 7 5.56 -1.02 -1.78
CA LEU A 7 5.62 0.42 -1.57
C LEU A 7 4.73 0.78 -0.39
N ILE A 8 5.25 1.58 0.53
CA ILE A 8 4.50 2.11 1.67
C ILE A 8 4.24 3.58 1.43
N VAL A 9 2.97 3.99 1.44
CA VAL A 9 2.55 5.37 1.21
C VAL A 9 1.82 5.88 2.46
N ASP A 10 2.47 6.74 3.23
CA ASP A 10 1.93 7.23 4.51
C ASP A 10 2.66 8.49 4.91
N ASP A 11 1.94 9.55 5.24
CA ASP A 11 2.54 10.82 5.62
C ASP A 11 3.06 10.87 7.06
N GLU A 12 2.66 9.90 7.87
CA GLU A 12 3.22 9.71 9.21
C GLU A 12 4.60 9.06 9.08
N ARG A 13 5.63 9.88 8.89
CA ARG A 13 6.99 9.42 8.56
C ARG A 13 7.54 8.41 9.56
N ARG A 14 7.34 8.66 10.84
CA ARG A 14 7.83 7.74 11.88
C ARG A 14 7.19 6.36 11.75
N TYR A 15 5.88 6.33 11.52
CA TYR A 15 5.16 5.09 11.37
C TYR A 15 5.60 4.34 10.10
N ALA A 16 5.66 5.05 8.97
CA ALA A 16 6.05 4.46 7.69
C ALA A 16 7.48 3.89 7.76
N ASP A 17 8.41 4.65 8.30
CA ASP A 17 9.82 4.23 8.40
C ASP A 17 9.98 3.05 9.37
N MET A 18 9.26 3.07 10.49
CA MET A 18 9.25 1.96 11.45
C MET A 18 8.69 0.69 10.80
N LEU A 19 7.60 0.84 10.06
CA LEU A 19 6.97 -0.30 9.38
C LEU A 19 7.93 -0.89 8.34
N ALA A 20 8.56 -0.06 7.51
CA ALA A 20 9.53 -0.51 6.53
C ALA A 20 10.69 -1.27 7.20
N LYS A 21 11.17 -0.76 8.32
CA LYS A 21 12.25 -1.40 9.07
C LYS A 21 11.83 -2.77 9.59
N ARG A 22 10.63 -2.88 10.16
CA ARG A 22 10.10 -4.17 10.64
C ARG A 22 9.93 -5.16 9.51
N LEU A 23 9.43 -4.72 8.37
CA LEU A 23 9.24 -5.59 7.21
C LEU A 23 10.57 -6.03 6.62
N SER A 24 11.59 -5.18 6.67
CA SER A 24 12.93 -5.56 6.22
C SER A 24 13.52 -6.70 7.05
N LEU A 25 13.15 -6.79 8.33
CA LEU A 25 13.54 -7.92 9.18
C LEU A 25 12.87 -9.23 8.76
N ARG A 26 11.78 -9.15 8.01
CA ARG A 26 11.09 -10.28 7.39
C ARG A 26 11.56 -10.51 5.95
N ARG A 27 12.69 -9.91 5.57
CA ARG A 27 13.31 -10.03 4.23
C ARG A 27 12.49 -9.43 3.10
N LEU A 28 11.66 -8.44 3.42
CA LEU A 28 10.92 -7.69 2.39
C LEU A 28 11.67 -6.41 2.07
N THR A 29 11.82 -6.14 0.78
CA THR A 29 12.43 -4.90 0.31
C THR A 29 11.33 -3.86 0.11
N CYS A 30 11.35 -2.81 0.91
CA CYS A 30 10.31 -1.78 0.91
C CYS A 30 10.84 -0.46 0.36
N LYS A 31 10.00 0.20 -0.42
CA LYS A 31 10.16 1.61 -0.77
C LYS A 31 9.14 2.40 0.04
N VAL A 32 9.51 3.58 0.51
CA VAL A 32 8.62 4.42 1.31
C VAL A 32 8.46 5.77 0.62
N CYS A 33 7.24 6.29 0.59
CA CYS A 33 6.99 7.67 0.22
C CYS A 33 5.88 8.24 1.11
N TYR A 34 5.75 9.55 1.13
CA TYR A 34 4.98 10.24 2.16
C TYR A 34 3.83 11.07 1.61
N ASN A 35 3.55 10.98 0.31
CA ASN A 35 2.43 11.69 -0.31
C ASN A 35 1.92 10.94 -1.55
N GLY A 36 0.75 11.35 -2.01
CA GLY A 36 0.06 10.66 -3.09
C GLY A 36 0.71 10.84 -4.46
N ARG A 37 1.19 12.04 -4.77
CA ARG A 37 1.81 12.30 -6.08
C ARG A 37 3.07 11.50 -6.28
N THR A 38 3.91 11.44 -5.25
CA THR A 38 5.13 10.62 -5.30
C THR A 38 4.77 9.15 -5.52
N ALA A 39 3.72 8.66 -4.84
CA ALA A 39 3.28 7.28 -4.99
C ALA A 39 2.85 6.99 -6.43
N ILE A 40 2.07 7.88 -7.03
CA ILE A 40 1.60 7.72 -8.42
C ILE A 40 2.79 7.70 -9.38
N ASP A 41 3.75 8.61 -9.21
CA ASP A 41 4.96 8.67 -10.04
C ASP A 41 5.79 7.39 -9.90
N LEU A 42 5.99 6.91 -8.68
CA LEU A 42 6.77 5.69 -8.43
C LEU A 42 6.12 4.47 -9.07
N VAL A 43 4.81 4.34 -8.97
CA VAL A 43 4.08 3.22 -9.58
C VAL A 43 4.18 3.26 -11.10
N GLY A 44 4.25 4.45 -11.68
CA GLY A 44 4.46 4.61 -13.13
C GLY A 44 5.86 4.22 -13.57
N GLU A 45 6.85 4.39 -12.71
CA GLU A 45 8.26 4.13 -13.04
C GLU A 45 8.72 2.71 -12.69
N GLU A 46 8.20 2.16 -11.61
CA GLU A 46 8.62 0.86 -11.07
C GLU A 46 7.41 -0.02 -10.80
N THR A 47 7.60 -1.33 -10.89
CA THR A 47 6.55 -2.30 -10.57
C THR A 47 6.63 -2.70 -9.11
N PHE A 48 5.51 -2.51 -8.39
CA PHE A 48 5.36 -2.96 -7.01
C PHE A 48 4.25 -4.02 -6.98
N PRO A 49 4.54 -5.24 -6.53
CA PRO A 49 3.48 -6.25 -6.37
C PRO A 49 2.41 -5.82 -5.39
N VAL A 50 2.81 -5.07 -4.36
CA VAL A 50 1.92 -4.65 -3.27
C VAL A 50 2.19 -3.18 -2.94
N VAL A 51 1.12 -2.43 -2.71
CA VAL A 51 1.19 -1.06 -2.19
C VAL A 51 0.38 -1.02 -0.90
N ILE A 52 0.98 -0.52 0.17
CA ILE A 52 0.28 -0.23 1.42
C ILE A 52 0.01 1.27 1.41
N LEU A 53 -1.26 1.65 1.43
CA LEU A 53 -1.69 3.02 1.19
C LEU A 53 -2.56 3.54 2.34
N ASP A 54 -2.15 4.66 2.95
CA ASP A 54 -3.00 5.38 3.90
C ASP A 54 -4.00 6.26 3.12
N LEU A 55 -5.19 6.40 3.65
CA LEU A 55 -6.23 7.26 3.08
C LEU A 55 -5.98 8.72 3.37
N GLN A 56 -5.34 9.04 4.47
CA GLN A 56 -5.11 10.43 4.89
C GLN A 56 -3.76 10.94 4.42
N LEU A 57 -3.72 11.43 3.19
CA LEU A 57 -2.52 11.99 2.61
C LEU A 57 -2.68 13.51 2.47
N PRO A 58 -1.56 14.27 2.51
CA PRO A 58 -1.64 15.74 2.54
C PRO A 58 -2.04 16.37 1.20
N ASP A 59 -1.82 15.69 0.09
CA ASP A 59 -1.97 16.27 -1.25
C ASP A 59 -3.14 15.71 -2.05
N LEU A 60 -3.52 14.46 -1.84
CA LEU A 60 -4.59 13.80 -2.60
C LEU A 60 -5.40 12.92 -1.66
N TYR A 61 -6.68 12.71 -2.00
CA TYR A 61 -7.49 11.71 -1.31
C TYR A 61 -6.94 10.31 -1.60
N GLY A 62 -6.91 9.46 -0.59
CA GLY A 62 -6.41 8.10 -0.74
C GLY A 62 -7.15 7.31 -1.82
N THR A 63 -8.46 7.52 -1.95
CA THR A 63 -9.26 6.86 -3.00
C THR A 63 -8.85 7.29 -4.41
N GLU A 64 -8.42 8.53 -4.58
CA GLU A 64 -7.89 9.00 -5.87
C GLU A 64 -6.56 8.33 -6.18
N VAL A 65 -5.68 8.24 -5.20
CA VAL A 65 -4.38 7.55 -5.37
C VAL A 65 -4.61 6.09 -5.72
N LEU A 66 -5.51 5.42 -4.99
CA LEU A 66 -5.88 4.03 -5.25
C LEU A 66 -6.36 3.84 -6.68
N THR A 67 -7.29 4.69 -7.12
CA THR A 67 -7.84 4.61 -8.47
C THR A 67 -6.76 4.76 -9.54
N ARG A 68 -5.87 5.72 -9.36
CA ARG A 68 -4.77 5.96 -10.32
C ARG A 68 -3.77 4.81 -10.35
N ILE A 69 -3.44 4.26 -9.19
CA ILE A 69 -2.56 3.09 -9.13
C ILE A 69 -3.18 1.92 -9.90
N LYS A 70 -4.45 1.66 -9.67
CA LYS A 70 -5.14 0.54 -10.33
C LYS A 70 -5.29 0.75 -11.84
N GLN A 71 -5.43 1.99 -12.28
CA GLN A 71 -5.45 2.32 -13.71
C GLN A 71 -4.09 2.09 -14.36
N CYS A 72 -3.02 2.47 -13.67
CA CYS A 72 -1.64 2.34 -14.18
C CYS A 72 -1.14 0.89 -14.10
N ARG A 73 -1.40 0.22 -12.99
CA ARG A 73 -0.93 -1.15 -12.70
C ARG A 73 -2.08 -1.99 -12.16
N PRO A 74 -2.96 -2.52 -13.02
CA PRO A 74 -4.12 -3.29 -12.55
C PRO A 74 -3.75 -4.52 -11.72
N GLU A 75 -2.56 -5.09 -11.94
CA GLU A 75 -2.07 -6.28 -11.25
C GLU A 75 -1.51 -5.99 -9.85
N THR A 76 -1.24 -4.71 -9.54
CA THR A 76 -0.73 -4.34 -8.21
C THR A 76 -1.84 -4.47 -7.17
N ALA A 77 -1.57 -5.20 -6.09
CA ALA A 77 -2.51 -5.31 -4.98
C ALA A 77 -2.34 -4.10 -4.05
N VAL A 78 -3.40 -3.35 -3.86
CA VAL A 78 -3.38 -2.18 -2.96
C VAL A 78 -4.07 -2.55 -1.65
N ILE A 79 -3.33 -2.50 -0.56
CA ILE A 79 -3.82 -2.74 0.79
C ILE A 79 -3.97 -1.37 1.46
N ILE A 80 -5.19 -1.04 1.86
CA ILE A 80 -5.43 0.21 2.59
C ILE A 80 -5.10 -0.02 4.05
N LEU A 81 -4.32 0.89 4.63
CA LEU A 81 -3.96 0.84 6.04
C LEU A 81 -4.12 2.23 6.63
N THR A 82 -5.13 2.41 7.47
CA THR A 82 -5.48 3.73 7.99
C THR A 82 -5.79 3.68 9.48
N GLY A 83 -5.56 4.80 10.17
CA GLY A 83 -5.85 4.92 11.60
C GLY A 83 -7.29 5.31 11.91
N HIS A 84 -8.02 5.83 10.92
CA HIS A 84 -9.37 6.40 11.13
C HIS A 84 -10.35 6.00 10.04
N GLY A 85 -10.28 4.75 9.61
CA GLY A 85 -11.17 4.26 8.56
C GLY A 85 -12.57 3.96 9.07
N THR A 86 -13.58 4.42 8.33
CA THR A 86 -14.99 4.10 8.59
C THR A 86 -15.43 2.96 7.68
N GLU A 87 -16.61 2.37 7.97
CA GLU A 87 -17.19 1.36 7.09
C GLU A 87 -17.47 1.92 5.69
N LYS A 88 -17.86 3.19 5.62
CA LYS A 88 -18.07 3.86 4.32
C LYS A 88 -16.76 3.97 3.54
N ASP A 89 -15.67 4.31 4.22
CA ASP A 89 -14.34 4.37 3.58
C ASP A 89 -13.96 2.99 3.05
N ARG A 90 -14.19 1.95 3.84
CA ARG A 90 -13.91 0.58 3.43
C ARG A 90 -14.69 0.21 2.17
N GLU A 91 -16.00 0.48 2.16
CA GLU A 91 -16.84 0.18 1.00
C GLU A 91 -16.36 0.91 -0.25
N GLN A 92 -16.02 2.19 -0.13
CA GLN A 92 -15.50 2.98 -1.24
C GLN A 92 -14.17 2.44 -1.77
N CYS A 93 -13.26 2.10 -0.89
CA CYS A 93 -11.97 1.55 -1.28
C CYS A 93 -12.11 0.21 -1.98
N MET A 94 -12.94 -0.68 -1.45
CA MET A 94 -13.16 -1.98 -2.06
C MET A 94 -13.82 -1.83 -3.44
N ALA A 95 -14.75 -0.88 -3.59
CA ALA A 95 -15.37 -0.58 -4.88
C ALA A 95 -14.36 -0.02 -5.89
N CYS A 96 -13.33 0.68 -5.43
CA CYS A 96 -12.27 1.23 -6.28
C CYS A 96 -11.15 0.24 -6.58
N GLY A 97 -11.26 -0.99 -6.12
CA GLY A 97 -10.32 -2.04 -6.45
C GLY A 97 -9.26 -2.36 -5.40
N ALA A 98 -9.43 -1.90 -4.15
CA ALA A 98 -8.52 -2.28 -3.08
C ALA A 98 -8.56 -3.78 -2.85
N HIS A 99 -7.41 -4.37 -2.59
CA HIS A 99 -7.31 -5.79 -2.24
C HIS A 99 -7.89 -6.05 -0.84
N SER A 100 -7.55 -5.16 0.10
CA SER A 100 -8.03 -5.28 1.47
C SER A 100 -7.97 -3.93 2.17
N PHE A 101 -8.64 -3.84 3.31
CA PHE A 101 -8.75 -2.64 4.11
C PHE A 101 -8.45 -3.01 5.56
N MET A 102 -7.44 -2.38 6.13
CA MET A 102 -6.95 -2.69 7.48
C MET A 102 -6.82 -1.43 8.31
N ASN A 103 -6.98 -1.57 9.61
CA ASN A 103 -6.75 -0.48 10.56
C ASN A 103 -5.34 -0.57 11.15
N LYS A 104 -4.74 0.60 11.43
CA LYS A 104 -3.48 0.67 12.15
C LYS A 104 -3.67 0.26 13.61
N PRO A 105 -2.70 -0.37 14.26
CA PRO A 105 -1.40 -0.76 13.70
C PRO A 105 -1.50 -2.00 12.84
N LEU A 106 -0.61 -2.10 11.84
CA LEU A 106 -0.57 -3.24 10.95
C LEU A 106 -0.21 -4.52 11.70
N ASP A 107 -1.01 -5.56 11.47
CA ASP A 107 -0.68 -6.92 11.90
C ASP A 107 0.27 -7.51 10.85
N ILE A 108 1.56 -7.59 11.21
CA ILE A 108 2.60 -8.03 10.27
C ILE A 108 2.39 -9.46 9.82
N ASP A 109 1.99 -10.36 10.72
CA ASP A 109 1.76 -11.75 10.35
C ASP A 109 0.63 -11.88 9.35
N ARG A 110 -0.45 -11.10 9.53
CA ARG A 110 -1.56 -11.07 8.59
C ARG A 110 -1.11 -10.54 7.22
N LEU A 111 -0.27 -9.50 7.21
CA LEU A 111 0.29 -8.98 5.97
C LEU A 111 1.13 -10.03 5.26
N MET A 112 1.98 -10.75 6.00
CA MET A 112 2.82 -11.81 5.41
C MET A 112 1.96 -12.89 4.75
N ASP A 113 0.88 -13.30 5.40
CA ASP A 113 -0.06 -14.27 4.84
C ASP A 113 -0.72 -13.75 3.56
N MET A 114 -1.15 -12.49 3.57
CA MET A 114 -1.74 -11.86 2.38
C MET A 114 -0.75 -11.78 1.22
N MET A 115 0.49 -11.39 1.50
CA MET A 115 1.51 -11.27 0.46
C MET A 115 1.84 -12.63 -0.16
N ALA A 116 1.87 -13.67 0.65
CA ALA A 116 2.06 -15.03 0.14
C ALA A 116 0.95 -15.43 -0.84
N ARG A 117 -0.31 -15.12 -0.50
CA ARG A 117 -1.46 -15.40 -1.37
C ARG A 117 -1.42 -14.59 -2.66
N ILE A 118 -1.04 -13.32 -2.57
CA ILE A 118 -0.91 -12.45 -3.73
C ILE A 118 0.15 -13.00 -4.68
N LYS A 119 1.28 -13.43 -4.13
CA LYS A 119 2.37 -14.01 -4.91
C LYS A 119 1.95 -15.30 -5.62
N GLU A 120 1.19 -16.16 -4.94
CA GLU A 120 0.68 -17.40 -5.53
C GLU A 120 -0.21 -17.13 -6.73
N ARG A 121 -1.07 -16.10 -6.66
CA ARG A 121 -1.98 -15.75 -7.76
C ARG A 121 -1.25 -15.16 -8.96
N SER A 122 -0.07 -14.58 -8.74
CA SER A 122 0.72 -13.93 -9.79
C SER A 122 1.62 -14.87 -10.56
N SER A 123 1.81 -16.08 -10.05
CA SER A 123 2.73 -17.04 -10.67
C SER A 123 2.08 -17.98 -11.70
#